data_6b8acf472a11fa8c36faeddd10d32ba4
#
_entry.id   6b8acf472a11fa8c36faeddd10d32ba4
#
_cell.length_a   1.000
_cell.length_b   1.000
_cell.length_c   1.000
_cell.angle_alpha   90.00
_cell.angle_beta   90.00
_cell.angle_gamma   90.00
#
_symmetry.space_group_name_H-M   'P 1'
#
loop_
_entity.id
_entity.type
_entity.pdbx_description
1 polymer ?
#
loop_
_entity_poly.entity_id
_entity_poly.type
_entity_poly.pdbx_seq_one_letter_code
_entity_poly.pdbx_strand_id
1 'polypeptide(L)'
;MNRYFDSQFNKHIVTIYPGEYHSGEGDEYISTVLGSCISVALYDKVKQCGGLNHFMLAYDQTSSKENDALAGRFGEYAMELLINSML
;
A
#
# COMPACT_ATOMS: atom_id res chain seq x y z
N MET A 1 1.48 10.12 -5.56
CA MET A 1 0.39 10.20 -4.57
C MET A 1 -0.46 11.42 -4.84
N ASN A 2 -1.75 11.26 -4.85
CA ASN A 2 -2.69 12.34 -5.13
C ASN A 2 -3.71 12.45 -3.98
N ARG A 3 -3.99 13.68 -3.54
CA ARG A 3 -4.94 13.94 -2.47
C ARG A 3 -6.04 14.87 -2.98
N TYR A 4 -7.30 14.47 -2.76
CA TYR A 4 -8.45 15.29 -3.15
C TYR A 4 -9.60 15.10 -2.17
N PHE A 5 -10.55 16.03 -2.17
CA PHE A 5 -11.76 15.93 -1.36
C PHE A 5 -12.89 15.36 -2.20
N ASP A 6 -13.53 14.31 -1.70
CA ASP A 6 -14.68 13.67 -2.34
C ASP A 6 -15.96 14.10 -1.62
N SER A 7 -16.81 14.84 -2.32
CA SER A 7 -18.05 15.36 -1.74
C SER A 7 -19.10 14.26 -1.53
N GLN A 8 -19.03 13.17 -2.29
CA GLN A 8 -19.96 12.05 -2.14
C GLN A 8 -19.77 11.34 -0.80
N PHE A 9 -18.51 11.13 -0.41
CA PHE A 9 -18.17 10.51 0.87
C PHE A 9 -17.94 11.54 1.99
N ASN A 10 -17.82 12.80 1.65
CA ASN A 10 -17.46 13.87 2.59
C ASN A 10 -16.12 13.58 3.29
N LYS A 11 -15.14 13.12 2.52
CA LYS A 11 -13.84 12.69 3.02
C LYS A 11 -12.73 13.13 2.09
N HIS A 12 -11.56 13.34 2.65
CA HIS A 12 -10.33 13.45 1.85
C HIS A 12 -9.89 12.06 1.43
N ILE A 13 -9.53 11.93 0.16
CA ILE A 13 -9.07 10.68 -0.41
C ILE A 13 -7.63 10.85 -0.85
N VAL A 14 -6.77 9.95 -0.40
CA VAL A 14 -5.38 9.86 -0.83
C VAL A 14 -5.26 8.65 -1.74
N THR A 15 -4.94 8.90 -3.01
CA THR A 15 -4.70 7.83 -3.98
C THR A 15 -3.22 7.57 -4.07
N ILE A 16 -2.82 6.32 -3.88
CA ILE A 16 -1.44 5.88 -4.00
C ILE A 16 -1.23 5.13 -5.30
N TYR A 17 -0.02 5.21 -5.83
CA TYR A 17 0.39 4.59 -7.08
C TYR A 17 1.43 3.49 -6.83
N PRO A 18 1.78 2.68 -7.84
CA PRO A 18 2.75 1.61 -7.66
C PRO A 18 4.05 2.08 -6.99
N GLY A 19 4.49 1.35 -5.99
CA GLY A 19 5.69 1.67 -5.21
C GLY A 19 5.43 2.59 -4.03
N GLU A 20 4.22 3.12 -3.89
CA GLU A 20 3.88 4.05 -2.82
C GLU A 20 3.21 3.36 -1.64
N TYR A 21 3.24 4.02 -0.51
CA TYR A 21 2.50 3.64 0.69
C TYR A 21 2.05 4.91 1.40
N HIS A 22 1.00 4.77 2.22
CA HIS A 22 0.50 5.87 3.01
C HIS A 22 -0.18 5.33 4.26
N SER A 23 -0.02 6.03 5.36
CA SER A 23 -0.79 5.78 6.57
C SER A 23 -1.41 7.08 7.05
N GLY A 24 -2.59 6.99 7.66
CA GLY A 24 -3.31 8.17 8.10
C GLY A 24 -4.20 7.87 9.29
N GLU A 25 -4.51 8.93 10.03
CA GLU A 25 -5.44 8.91 11.15
C GLU A 25 -6.65 9.77 10.80
N GLY A 26 -7.82 9.40 11.37
CA GLY A 26 -9.02 10.21 11.25
C GLY A 26 -9.80 10.01 9.97
N ASP A 27 -10.25 11.10 9.37
CA ASP A 27 -11.27 11.11 8.32
C ASP A 27 -10.71 10.99 6.89
N GLU A 28 -9.67 10.24 6.73
CA GLU A 28 -9.00 10.10 5.44
C GLU A 28 -9.22 8.70 4.87
N TYR A 29 -9.61 8.62 3.62
CA TYR A 29 -9.66 7.36 2.89
C TYR A 29 -8.40 7.21 2.04
N ILE A 30 -7.88 6.01 1.99
CA ILE A 30 -6.73 5.69 1.14
C ILE A 30 -7.21 4.74 0.04
N SER A 31 -6.90 5.06 -1.20
CA SER A 31 -7.34 4.29 -2.35
C SER A 31 -6.20 3.97 -3.29
N THR A 32 -6.36 2.92 -4.06
CA THR A 32 -5.44 2.56 -5.12
C THR A 32 -6.19 1.75 -6.19
N VAL A 33 -5.64 1.72 -7.39
CA VAL A 33 -6.18 0.94 -8.49
C VAL A 33 -5.23 -0.23 -8.75
N LEU A 34 -5.76 -1.46 -8.64
CA LEU A 34 -4.98 -2.67 -8.81
C LEU A 34 -5.22 -3.32 -10.18
N GLY A 35 -4.14 -3.68 -10.85
CA GLY A 35 -4.15 -4.59 -11.98
C GLY A 35 -3.42 -5.88 -11.58
N SER A 36 -2.19 -6.04 -12.03
CA SER A 36 -1.35 -7.19 -11.71
C SER A 36 -0.52 -7.01 -10.42
N CYS A 37 -0.72 -5.91 -9.71
CA CYS A 37 0.03 -5.57 -8.50
C CYS A 37 -0.66 -6.11 -7.26
N ILE A 38 0.02 -5.97 -6.11
CA ILE A 38 -0.51 -6.35 -4.80
C ILE A 38 -0.63 -5.10 -3.93
N SER A 39 -1.67 -5.06 -3.13
CA SER A 39 -1.87 -4.03 -2.13
C SER A 39 -2.29 -4.68 -0.82
N VAL A 40 -1.73 -4.18 0.29
CA VAL A 40 -2.09 -4.66 1.63
C VAL A 40 -2.62 -3.49 2.42
N ALA A 41 -3.77 -3.69 3.04
CA ALA A 41 -4.38 -2.72 3.94
C ALA A 41 -4.20 -3.20 5.38
N LEU A 42 -3.72 -2.30 6.23
CA LEU A 42 -3.53 -2.57 7.66
C LEU A 42 -4.32 -1.55 8.47
N TYR A 43 -4.76 -1.97 9.65
CA TYR A 43 -5.47 -1.08 10.57
C TYR A 43 -5.01 -1.35 12.01
N ASP A 44 -4.64 -0.29 12.71
CA ASP A 44 -4.29 -0.32 14.13
C ASP A 44 -5.48 0.21 14.94
N LYS A 45 -6.15 -0.67 15.67
CA LYS A 45 -7.35 -0.33 16.46
C LYS A 45 -7.02 0.58 17.64
N VAL A 46 -5.84 0.47 18.19
CA VAL A 46 -5.44 1.25 19.38
C VAL A 46 -5.17 2.70 18.99
N LYS A 47 -4.41 2.91 17.93
CA LYS A 47 -4.11 4.26 17.43
C LYS A 47 -5.19 4.80 16.51
N GLN A 48 -6.13 3.98 16.06
CA GLN A 48 -7.14 4.33 15.05
C GLN A 48 -6.49 4.86 13.77
N CYS A 49 -5.48 4.16 13.31
CA CYS A 49 -4.68 4.52 12.16
C CYS A 49 -4.75 3.42 11.12
N GLY A 50 -4.93 3.80 9.88
CA GLY A 50 -4.96 2.87 8.76
C GLY A 50 -3.83 3.13 7.78
N GLY A 51 -3.46 2.11 7.04
CA GLY A 51 -2.43 2.25 6.02
C GLY A 51 -2.67 1.32 4.85
N LEU A 52 -2.13 1.72 3.72
CA LEU A 52 -2.22 0.98 2.45
C LEU A 52 -0.90 1.09 1.72
N ASN A 53 -0.47 0.00 1.10
CA ASN A 53 0.64 0.01 0.18
C ASN A 53 0.22 -0.49 -1.19
N HIS A 54 1.07 -0.27 -2.17
CA HIS A 54 0.88 -0.78 -3.52
C HIS A 54 2.25 -1.17 -4.05
N PHE A 55 2.48 -2.45 -4.29
CA PHE A 55 3.77 -2.90 -4.77
C PHE A 55 3.63 -3.89 -5.90
N MET A 56 4.64 -3.93 -6.74
CA MET A 56 4.70 -4.86 -7.85
C MET A 56 5.57 -6.03 -7.42
N LEU A 57 5.08 -7.25 -7.67
CA LEU A 57 5.94 -8.41 -7.62
C LEU A 57 6.85 -8.38 -8.84
N ALA A 58 8.14 -8.48 -8.61
CA ALA A 58 9.10 -8.64 -9.70
C ALA A 58 8.95 -10.07 -10.23
N TYR A 59 7.95 -10.25 -11.11
CA TYR A 59 7.66 -11.55 -11.71
C TYR A 59 8.25 -11.60 -13.10
N ASP A 60 9.18 -12.52 -13.30
CA ASP A 60 9.66 -12.88 -14.62
C ASP A 60 9.07 -14.24 -14.97
N GLN A 61 8.52 -14.38 -16.18
CA GLN A 61 7.93 -15.63 -16.66
C GLN A 61 8.93 -16.79 -16.75
N THR A 62 10.21 -16.50 -16.69
CA THR A 62 11.28 -17.51 -16.63
C THR A 62 11.64 -17.87 -15.20
N SER A 63 10.68 -17.87 -14.29
CA SER A 63 10.86 -17.97 -12.84
C SER A 63 12.04 -18.87 -12.42
N SER A 64 13.15 -18.23 -12.05
CA SER A 64 14.23 -18.87 -11.32
C SER A 64 13.96 -18.71 -9.83
N LYS A 65 14.57 -19.56 -9.00
CA LYS A 65 14.49 -19.42 -7.54
C LYS A 65 14.96 -18.03 -7.06
N GLU A 66 15.85 -17.40 -7.82
CA GLU A 66 16.36 -16.07 -7.52
C GLU A 66 15.24 -15.01 -7.67
N ASN A 67 14.41 -15.13 -8.71
CA ASN A 67 13.31 -14.21 -8.93
C ASN A 67 12.22 -14.35 -7.86
N ASP A 68 11.96 -15.58 -7.41
CA ASP A 68 11.01 -15.81 -6.32
C ASP A 68 11.51 -15.20 -5.01
N ALA A 69 12.82 -15.30 -4.74
CA ALA A 69 13.42 -14.70 -3.56
C ALA A 69 13.37 -13.16 -3.62
N LEU A 70 13.61 -12.58 -4.80
CA LEU A 70 13.51 -11.13 -5.00
C LEU A 70 12.07 -10.64 -4.83
N ALA A 71 11.11 -11.37 -5.38
CA ALA A 71 9.69 -11.03 -5.23
C ALA A 71 9.29 -11.03 -3.75
N GLY A 72 9.73 -12.03 -2.98
CA GLY A 72 9.49 -12.09 -1.55
C GLY A 72 10.11 -10.92 -0.80
N ARG A 73 11.34 -10.56 -1.15
CA ARG A 73 12.02 -9.40 -0.54
C ARG A 73 11.31 -8.09 -0.84
N PHE A 74 10.78 -7.93 -2.04
CA PHE A 74 10.00 -6.75 -2.40
C PHE A 74 8.75 -6.63 -1.53
N GLY A 75 8.03 -7.74 -1.35
CA GLY A 75 6.87 -7.78 -0.48
C GLY A 75 7.20 -7.47 0.97
N GLU A 76 8.26 -8.08 1.50
CA GLU A 76 8.74 -7.82 2.86
C GLU A 76 9.11 -6.36 3.06
N TYR A 77 9.84 -5.77 2.12
CA TYR A 77 10.24 -4.38 2.18
C TYR A 77 9.03 -3.44 2.16
N ALA A 78 8.06 -3.71 1.28
CA ALA A 78 6.83 -2.92 1.22
C ALA A 78 6.04 -3.00 2.52
N MET A 79 6.00 -4.16 3.16
CA MET A 79 5.34 -4.34 4.45
C MET A 79 6.08 -3.61 5.57
N GLU A 80 7.40 -3.67 5.59
CA GLU A 80 8.20 -2.93 6.58
C GLU A 80 7.96 -1.43 6.50
N LEU A 81 7.96 -0.88 5.29
CA LEU A 81 7.69 0.55 5.10
C LEU A 81 6.32 0.94 5.63
N LEU A 82 5.30 0.14 5.32
CA LEU A 82 3.95 0.42 5.76
C LEU A 82 3.82 0.31 7.28
N ILE A 83 4.31 -0.76 7.87
CA ILE A 83 4.25 -0.99 9.32
C ILE A 83 4.97 0.13 10.07
N ASN A 84 6.18 0.49 9.63
CA ASN A 84 6.95 1.55 10.26
C ASN A 84 6.25 2.90 10.17
N SER A 85 5.54 3.17 9.08
CA SER A 85 4.78 4.42 8.94
C SER A 85 3.60 4.51 9.91
N MET A 86 3.10 3.36 10.37
CA MET A 86 1.97 3.29 11.30
C MET A 86 2.39 3.25 12.78
N LEU A 87 3.67 3.03 13.03
CA LEU A 87 4.20 3.06 14.39
C LEU A 87 4.41 4.52 14.84
#